data_cc2f0f063912a206389593484a33ac94
#
_entry.id   cc2f0f063912a206389593484a33ac94
#
_cell.length_a   1.000
_cell.length_b   1.000
_cell.length_c   1.000
_cell.angle_alpha   90.00
_cell.angle_beta   90.00
_cell.angle_gamma   90.00
#
_symmetry.space_group_name_H-M   'P 1'
#
loop_
_entity.id
_entity.type
_entity.pdbx_description
1 polymer ?
#
loop_
_entity_poly.entity_id
_entity_poly.type
_entity_poly.pdbx_seq_one_letter_code
_entity_poly.pdbx_strand_id
1 'polypeptide(L)' 'MKRIYAVLDIGSTTLKLLVAELMSTNINILFTKKLASHAIEGGLIKNEEVLVDEIRSI' A
#
# COMPACT_ATOMS: atom_id res chain seq x y z
N MET A 1 -14.81 -14.93 -13.48
CA MET A 1 -14.79 -13.47 -13.37
C MET A 1 -13.45 -13.01 -12.80
N LYS A 2 -12.87 -12.01 -13.39
CA LYS A 2 -11.58 -11.45 -13.00
C LYS A 2 -11.82 -10.18 -12.17
N ARG A 3 -11.17 -10.08 -11.02
CA ARG A 3 -11.23 -8.89 -10.18
C ARG A 3 -9.82 -8.47 -9.79
N ILE A 4 -9.60 -7.16 -9.76
CA ILE A 4 -8.32 -6.59 -9.35
C ILE A 4 -8.53 -5.85 -8.04
N TYR A 5 -7.69 -6.15 -7.06
CA TYR A 5 -7.69 -5.52 -5.76
C TYR A 5 -6.37 -4.81 -5.51
N ALA A 6 -6.44 -3.69 -4.86
CA ALA A 6 -5.27 -2.99 -4.35
C ALA A 6 -5.40 -2.90 -2.84
N VAL A 7 -4.34 -3.28 -2.14
CA VAL A 7 -4.27 -3.23 -0.68
C VAL A 7 -3.11 -2.34 -0.30
N LEU A 8 -3.38 -1.34 0.52
CA LEU A 8 -2.35 -0.48 1.08
C LEU A 8 -2.18 -0.82 2.55
N ASP A 9 -1.00 -1.30 2.90
CA ASP A 9 -0.63 -1.62 4.27
C ASP A 9 0.20 -0.47 4.84
N ILE A 10 -0.31 0.14 5.91
CA ILE A 10 0.36 1.24 6.59
C ILE A 10 1.01 0.68 7.85
N GLY A 11 2.33 0.49 7.79
CA GLY A 11 3.11 0.00 8.91
C GLY A 11 3.57 1.11 9.85
N SER A 12 4.47 0.78 10.76
CA SER A 12 4.97 1.74 11.75
C SER A 12 5.81 2.85 11.11
N THR A 13 6.55 2.54 10.05
CA THR A 13 7.41 3.49 9.33
C THR A 13 7.40 3.28 7.83
N THR A 14 6.58 2.36 7.33
CA THR A 14 6.58 2.00 5.91
C THR A 14 5.18 1.91 5.36
N LEU A 15 5.08 2.14 4.05
CA LEU A 15 3.87 1.91 3.27
C LEU A 15 4.16 0.76 2.31
N LYS A 16 3.22 -0.15 2.17
CA LYS A 16 3.34 -1.25 1.21
C LYS A 16 2.07 -1.35 0.39
N LEU A 17 2.23 -1.30 -0.93
CA LEU A 17 1.13 -1.48 -1.86
C LEU A 17 1.23 -2.88 -2.47
N LEU A 18 0.10 -3.57 -2.48
CA LEU A 18 -0.03 -4.85 -3.14
C LEU A 18 -1.21 -4.79 -4.10
N VAL A 19 -0.96 -5.17 -5.34
CA VAL A 19 -2.02 -5.27 -6.35
C VAL A 19 -2.12 -6.73 -6.76
N ALA A 20 -3.31 -7.29 -6.65
CA ALA A 20 -3.55 -8.69 -6.92
C ALA A 20 -4.77 -8.87 -7.82
N GLU A 21 -4.72 -9.93 -8.60
CA GLU A 21 -5.81 -10.35 -9.46
C GLU A 21 -6.41 -11.63 -8.90
N LEU A 22 -7.72 -11.64 -8.76
CA LEU A 22 -8.47 -12.81 -8.33
C LEU A 22 -9.21 -13.39 -9.52
N MET A 23 -8.90 -14.63 -9.87
CA MET A 23 -9.56 -15.37 -10.93
C MET A 23 -10.03 -16.71 -10.39
N SER A 24 -11.34 -16.90 -10.30
CA SER A 24 -11.94 -18.15 -9.77
C SER A 24 -11.37 -18.48 -8.38
N THR A 25 -10.49 -19.48 -8.29
CA THR A 25 -9.87 -19.89 -7.03
C THR A 25 -8.41 -19.47 -6.94
N ASN A 26 -7.89 -18.77 -7.94
CA ASN A 26 -6.48 -18.39 -7.98
C ASN A 26 -6.29 -16.92 -7.64
N ILE A 27 -5.25 -16.65 -6.85
CA ILE A 27 -4.81 -15.29 -6.55
C ILE A 27 -3.45 -15.10 -7.21
N ASN A 28 -3.35 -14.07 -8.05
CA ASN A 28 -2.14 -13.75 -8.77
C ASN A 28 -1.67 -12.36 -8.35
N ILE A 29 -0.49 -12.27 -7.76
CA ILE A 29 0.09 -10.98 -7.36
C ILE A 29 0.71 -10.33 -8.58
N LEU A 30 0.15 -9.20 -9.00
CA LEU A 30 0.60 -8.47 -10.18
C LEU A 30 1.74 -7.52 -9.87
N PHE A 31 1.72 -6.94 -8.66
CA PHE A 31 2.63 -5.85 -8.35
C PHE A 31 2.71 -5.64 -6.84
N THR A 32 3.92 -5.39 -6.35
CA THR A 32 4.14 -4.95 -4.97
C THR A 32 5.13 -3.79 -4.97
N LYS A 33 4.91 -2.83 -4.08
CA LYS A 33 5.82 -1.73 -3.88
C LYS A 33 5.87 -1.36 -2.41
N LYS A 34 7.06 -1.04 -1.93
CA LYS A 34 7.29 -0.65 -0.55
C LYS A 34 7.98 0.70 -0.53
N LEU A 35 7.53 1.56 0.36
CA LEU A 35 8.06 2.91 0.52
C LEU A 35 8.28 3.20 1.99
N ALA A 36 9.47 3.71 2.33
CA ALA A 36 9.73 4.22 3.67
C ALA A 36 8.97 5.53 3.85
N SER A 37 8.12 5.61 4.88
CA SER A 37 7.30 6.79 5.11
C SER A 37 8.02 7.80 5.99
N HIS A 38 7.95 9.07 5.62
CA HIS A 38 8.40 10.18 6.44
C HIS A 38 7.25 10.81 7.23
N ALA A 39 6.03 10.36 7.01
CA ALA A 39 4.83 10.87 7.66
C ALA A 39 4.43 10.07 8.89
N ILE A 40 5.01 8.89 9.08
CA ILE A 40 4.64 7.96 10.14
C ILE A 40 5.84 7.76 11.07
N GLU A 41 5.59 7.85 12.38
CA GLU A 41 6.61 7.61 13.39
C GLU A 41 6.00 6.82 14.53
N GLY A 42 6.58 5.65 14.84
CA GLY A 42 6.09 4.78 15.89
C GLY A 42 4.65 4.33 15.70
N GLY A 43 4.22 4.14 14.46
CA GLY A 43 2.86 3.74 14.15
C GLY A 43 1.84 4.86 14.17
N LEU A 44 2.27 6.12 14.39
CA LEU A 44 1.39 7.28 14.43
C LEU A 44 1.64 8.17 13.21
N ILE A 45 0.55 8.69 12.65
CA ILE A 45 0.64 9.65 11.55
C ILE A 45 1.03 11.01 12.11
N LYS A 46 2.19 11.50 11.74
CA LYS A 46 2.73 12.78 12.19
C LYS A 46 2.42 13.93 11.23
N ASN A 47 2.21 13.61 9.95
CA ASN A 47 1.94 14.63 8.95
C ASN A 47 1.04 14.05 7.86
N GLU A 48 -0.24 14.42 7.89
CA GLU A 48 -1.23 13.88 6.95
C GLU A 48 -0.95 14.31 5.51
N GLU A 49 -0.47 15.51 5.30
CA GLU A 49 -0.19 16.01 3.94
C GLU A 49 0.94 15.23 3.29
N VAL A 50 2.01 14.96 4.04
CA VAL A 50 3.12 14.15 3.55
C VAL A 50 2.65 12.73 3.28
N LEU A 51 1.80 12.16 4.14
CA LEU A 51 1.28 10.80 3.94
C LEU A 51 0.46 10.72 2.66
N VAL A 52 -0.40 11.71 2.39
CA VAL A 52 -1.20 11.74 1.17
C VAL A 52 -0.29 11.79 -0.06
N ASP A 53 0.75 12.61 -0.03
CA ASP A 53 1.70 12.70 -1.13
C ASP A 53 2.45 11.39 -1.35
N GLU A 54 2.83 10.72 -0.27
CA GLU A 54 3.49 9.41 -0.35
C GLU A 54 2.57 8.36 -0.96
N ILE A 55 1.30 8.33 -0.55
CA ILE A 55 0.32 7.40 -1.11
C ILE A 55 0.13 7.65 -2.60
N ARG A 56 0.08 8.91 -3.03
CA ARG A 56 -0.04 9.23 -4.45
C ARG A 56 1.18 8.81 -5.26
N SER A 57 2.35 8.82 -4.65
CA SER A 57 3.60 8.48 -5.34
C SER A 57 3.86 6.98 -5.42
N ILE A 58 3.20 6.22 -4.56
CA ILE A 58 3.43 4.79 -4.52
C ILE A 58 2.73 4.05 -5.66
#